data_dad3de9f386ee02db2e91ffee4bedbc4
#
_entry.id   dad3de9f386ee02db2e91ffee4bedbc4
#
_cell.length_a   1.000
_cell.length_b   1.000
_cell.length_c   1.000
_cell.angle_alpha   90.00
_cell.angle_beta   90.00
_cell.angle_gamma   90.00
#
_symmetry.space_group_name_H-M   'P 1'
#
loop_
_entity.id
_entity.type
_entity.pdbx_description
1 polymer ?
#
loop_
_entity_poly.entity_id
_entity_poly.type
_entity_poly.pdbx_seq_one_letter_code
_entity_poly.pdbx_strand_id
1 'polypeptide(L)'
;MRTRRSALTLMAGAASLALTLTACGQNSNGGSKQDAGSAKGGTIGIAMPTKSSERWIADGNNVVKDLKAKGYKTKLVYGEDDPDQQVSQIENLITQGVKGLIIAAIDNKSLNNVLQQAADAKIPVISYDRLILGTKNVDYYASFDNTKVGELQANYIVDKLGLKNGKGPFNIELFAGSNDDNNTKYFFNGAMSVLQPYIDKKKLVVKSGQTQLSKVTTLRWDGTTAQHRMEDILTSSYKSGRVDAVLSPYDGISIGIISALKSDGYGSASKPLPVITGQDAELASVKSIIAGQQTQTVYKDTRKLAEVAAGMVDDVLNGKKPEVNDTKTYNNGTKVVPAMLLQPVSVDKTNYKKELVDTGYYKASELQ
;
A
#
# COMPACT_ATOMS: atom_id res chain seq x y z
N MET A 1 -1.03 13.74 80.78
CA MET A 1 -1.58 14.91 81.54
C MET A 1 -2.65 15.55 80.67
N ARG A 2 -3.85 15.36 81.13
CA ARG A 2 -4.96 16.32 81.32
C ARG A 2 -5.47 17.00 80.03
N THR A 3 -6.61 16.55 79.50
CA THR A 3 -8.05 16.83 79.86
C THR A 3 -8.46 18.25 79.51
N ARG A 4 -9.53 18.49 78.72
CA ARG A 4 -10.97 18.54 78.96
C ARG A 4 -11.63 19.21 77.77
N ARG A 5 -12.65 18.62 77.09
CA ARG A 5 -14.10 18.69 77.39
C ARG A 5 -14.66 20.14 77.42
N SER A 6 -15.59 20.47 76.56
CA SER A 6 -17.06 20.52 76.71
C SER A 6 -17.65 21.29 75.52
N ALA A 7 -18.59 20.94 74.81
CA ALA A 7 -20.00 20.66 74.97
C ALA A 7 -20.94 21.83 74.65
N LEU A 8 -21.86 21.52 73.73
CA LEU A 8 -23.27 21.93 73.58
C LEU A 8 -23.64 23.41 73.39
N THR A 9 -24.46 23.70 72.39
CA THR A 9 -25.91 23.88 72.60
C THR A 9 -26.67 24.00 71.23
N LEU A 10 -27.81 23.32 71.20
CA LEU A 10 -28.92 23.38 70.24
C LEU A 10 -29.52 24.81 70.16
N MET A 11 -30.12 25.07 68.97
CA MET A 11 -31.52 25.54 68.95
C MET A 11 -32.15 25.37 67.55
N ALA A 12 -33.34 24.84 67.57
CA ALA A 12 -34.26 24.50 66.52
C ALA A 12 -35.06 25.69 66.03
N GLY A 13 -35.53 25.67 64.82
CA GLY A 13 -36.54 26.57 64.27
C GLY A 13 -37.24 25.96 63.08
N ALA A 14 -38.42 25.41 63.30
CA ALA A 14 -39.33 24.85 62.30
C ALA A 14 -40.33 25.89 61.80
N ALA A 15 -40.69 25.84 60.53
CA ALA A 15 -41.99 26.22 59.94
C ALA A 15 -41.96 25.86 58.46
N SER A 16 -42.57 24.85 57.97
CA SER A 16 -44.00 24.51 57.67
C SER A 16 -44.55 25.11 56.37
N LEU A 17 -44.99 24.20 55.51
CA LEU A 17 -46.11 24.25 54.49
C LEU A 17 -45.87 25.08 53.23
N ALA A 18 -46.04 24.50 52.04
CA ALA A 18 -47.29 23.97 51.49
C ALA A 18 -47.08 23.04 50.28
N LEU A 19 -47.86 21.97 50.26
CA LEU A 19 -48.08 21.06 49.12
C LEU A 19 -48.88 21.75 48.00
N THR A 20 -48.52 21.50 46.75
CA THR A 20 -49.53 21.31 45.67
C THR A 20 -49.06 20.15 44.76
N LEU A 21 -49.78 19.04 44.89
CA LEU A 21 -49.84 17.95 43.93
C LEU A 21 -50.65 18.38 42.72
N THR A 22 -50.09 18.25 41.55
CA THR A 22 -50.89 18.00 40.32
C THR A 22 -50.19 16.86 39.58
N ALA A 23 -50.82 15.71 39.69
CA ALA A 23 -50.58 14.55 38.82
C ALA A 23 -51.31 14.79 37.47
N CYS A 24 -50.56 14.66 36.40
CA CYS A 24 -51.11 14.21 35.12
C CYS A 24 -50.07 13.30 34.46
N GLY A 25 -50.41 12.05 34.39
CA GLY A 25 -49.65 11.04 33.70
C GLY A 25 -49.71 11.25 32.19
N GLN A 26 -48.58 11.05 31.53
CA GLN A 26 -48.55 10.61 30.15
C GLN A 26 -47.34 9.75 29.92
N ASN A 27 -47.64 8.50 29.75
CA ASN A 27 -46.72 7.45 29.34
C ASN A 27 -46.20 7.79 27.94
N SER A 28 -44.96 8.22 27.78
CA SER A 28 -44.29 8.22 26.52
C SER A 28 -43.01 7.41 26.65
N ASN A 29 -43.11 6.23 26.10
CA ASN A 29 -42.02 5.30 25.88
C ASN A 29 -41.07 5.96 24.84
N GLY A 30 -40.18 6.83 25.32
CA GLY A 30 -39.10 7.46 24.56
C GLY A 30 -37.86 6.66 24.76
N GLY A 31 -37.65 5.61 23.93
CA GLY A 31 -36.37 5.03 23.77
C GLY A 31 -35.37 6.15 23.41
N SER A 32 -34.45 6.44 24.32
CA SER A 32 -33.29 7.26 24.01
C SER A 32 -32.55 6.58 22.87
N LYS A 33 -32.78 7.06 21.64
CA LYS A 33 -31.79 6.88 20.58
C LYS A 33 -30.53 7.53 21.15
N GLN A 34 -29.58 6.68 21.54
CA GLN A 34 -28.20 7.13 21.65
C GLN A 34 -27.91 7.76 20.28
N ASP A 35 -27.81 9.05 20.21
CA ASP A 35 -27.14 9.74 19.13
C ASP A 35 -25.77 9.09 19.02
N ALA A 36 -25.58 8.30 17.97
CA ALA A 36 -24.28 7.88 17.55
C ALA A 36 -23.55 9.19 17.19
N GLY A 37 -22.84 9.75 18.17
CA GLY A 37 -22.13 10.99 18.03
C GLY A 37 -21.28 10.90 16.75
N SER A 38 -21.49 11.85 15.87
CA SER A 38 -20.74 11.93 14.61
C SER A 38 -19.25 11.69 14.93
N ALA A 39 -18.64 10.68 14.34
CA ALA A 39 -17.22 10.39 14.50
C ALA A 39 -16.32 11.52 13.95
N LYS A 40 -16.93 12.51 13.28
CA LYS A 40 -16.27 13.72 12.78
C LYS A 40 -15.58 14.48 13.91
N GLY A 41 -14.33 14.90 13.66
CA GLY A 41 -13.46 15.53 14.67
C GLY A 41 -12.57 14.54 15.42
N GLY A 42 -12.79 13.24 15.30
CA GLY A 42 -11.88 12.21 15.81
C GLY A 42 -10.54 12.19 15.05
N THR A 43 -9.54 11.53 15.62
CA THR A 43 -8.23 11.37 14.99
C THR A 43 -8.15 10.02 14.28
N ILE A 44 -7.67 9.99 13.04
CA ILE A 44 -7.35 8.76 12.29
C ILE A 44 -5.83 8.58 12.28
N GLY A 45 -5.39 7.37 12.64
CA GLY A 45 -3.99 6.93 12.55
C GLY A 45 -3.67 6.41 11.15
N ILE A 46 -2.54 6.84 10.61
CA ILE A 46 -2.07 6.45 9.28
C ILE A 46 -0.63 5.95 9.46
N ALA A 47 -0.37 4.70 9.09
CA ALA A 47 0.96 4.09 9.18
C ALA A 47 1.42 3.67 7.79
N MET A 48 2.47 4.33 7.28
CA MET A 48 3.11 4.06 6.00
C MET A 48 4.46 3.36 6.19
N PRO A 49 4.95 2.58 5.19
CA PRO A 49 6.15 1.78 5.36
C PRO A 49 7.42 2.62 5.54
N THR A 50 7.67 3.57 4.65
CA THR A 50 8.96 4.25 4.58
C THR A 50 8.84 5.59 3.86
N LYS A 51 9.86 6.44 3.99
CA LYS A 51 10.05 7.65 3.17
C LYS A 51 11.08 7.44 2.06
N SER A 52 11.71 6.28 1.98
CA SER A 52 12.73 5.99 0.94
C SER A 52 12.12 5.89 -0.46
N SER A 53 10.82 5.58 -0.58
CA SER A 53 10.06 5.61 -1.83
C SER A 53 9.11 6.82 -1.85
N GLU A 54 9.19 7.61 -2.92
CA GLU A 54 8.39 8.84 -3.09
C GLU A 54 6.88 8.59 -3.02
N ARG A 55 6.44 7.45 -3.53
CA ARG A 55 5.01 7.10 -3.52
C ARG A 55 4.43 7.06 -2.11
N TRP A 56 5.14 6.52 -1.11
CA TRP A 56 4.62 6.44 0.25
C TRP A 56 4.45 7.80 0.92
N ILE A 57 5.30 8.77 0.54
CA ILE A 57 5.13 10.16 0.95
C ILE A 57 3.87 10.75 0.30
N ALA A 58 3.68 10.51 -1.00
CA ALA A 58 2.49 10.96 -1.72
C ALA A 58 1.21 10.29 -1.18
N ASP A 59 1.22 8.96 -0.97
CA ASP A 59 0.11 8.20 -0.38
C ASP A 59 -0.29 8.78 0.99
N GLY A 60 0.67 8.92 1.92
CA GLY A 60 0.43 9.45 3.25
C GLY A 60 -0.16 10.86 3.23
N ASN A 61 0.41 11.75 2.41
CA ASN A 61 -0.06 13.13 2.27
C ASN A 61 -1.46 13.22 1.66
N ASN A 62 -1.77 12.40 0.66
CA ASN A 62 -3.09 12.34 0.04
C ASN A 62 -4.14 11.82 1.03
N VAL A 63 -3.86 10.75 1.79
CA VAL A 63 -4.75 10.25 2.85
C VAL A 63 -5.01 11.32 3.90
N VAL A 64 -3.95 12.03 4.36
CA VAL A 64 -4.09 13.14 5.31
C VAL A 64 -4.99 14.26 4.76
N LYS A 65 -4.79 14.64 3.50
CA LYS A 65 -5.60 15.66 2.82
C LYS A 65 -7.08 15.27 2.77
N ASP A 66 -7.36 14.04 2.34
CA ASP A 66 -8.73 13.59 2.13
C ASP A 66 -9.48 13.39 3.45
N LEU A 67 -8.81 12.86 4.49
CA LEU A 67 -9.38 12.76 5.83
C LEU A 67 -9.66 14.13 6.46
N LYS A 68 -8.75 15.10 6.29
CA LYS A 68 -8.98 16.48 6.76
C LYS A 68 -10.16 17.12 6.04
N ALA A 69 -10.33 16.91 4.74
CA ALA A 69 -11.50 17.38 3.99
C ALA A 69 -12.82 16.77 4.49
N LYS A 70 -12.77 15.55 5.04
CA LYS A 70 -13.92 14.88 5.69
C LYS A 70 -14.14 15.32 7.15
N GLY A 71 -13.27 16.19 7.71
CA GLY A 71 -13.40 16.76 9.06
C GLY A 71 -12.69 15.95 10.15
N TYR A 72 -11.80 15.03 9.80
CA TYR A 72 -10.98 14.27 10.76
C TYR A 72 -9.65 14.97 11.07
N LYS A 73 -9.15 14.74 12.27
CA LYS A 73 -7.73 14.95 12.60
C LYS A 73 -6.93 13.75 12.14
N THR A 74 -5.64 13.92 11.89
CA THR A 74 -4.79 12.85 11.36
C THR A 74 -3.47 12.76 12.12
N LYS A 75 -2.96 11.54 12.28
CA LYS A 75 -1.60 11.24 12.73
C LYS A 75 -0.96 10.31 11.73
N LEU A 76 0.02 10.82 10.98
CA LEU A 76 0.77 10.08 9.97
C LEU A 76 2.14 9.70 10.54
N VAL A 77 2.48 8.43 10.46
CA VAL A 77 3.78 7.86 10.88
C VAL A 77 4.37 7.01 9.74
N TYR A 78 5.70 6.86 9.77
CA TYR A 78 6.44 6.03 8.83
C TYR A 78 7.32 5.06 9.63
N GLY A 79 7.25 3.78 9.28
CA GLY A 79 7.99 2.71 9.97
C GLY A 79 9.44 2.56 9.49
N GLU A 80 9.86 3.31 8.47
CA GLU A 80 11.22 3.34 7.91
C GLU A 80 11.78 1.95 7.60
N ASP A 81 10.91 1.10 7.01
CA ASP A 81 11.18 -0.30 6.64
C ASP A 81 11.52 -1.23 7.82
N ASP A 82 11.25 -0.78 9.06
CA ASP A 82 11.39 -1.56 10.29
C ASP A 82 10.00 -2.01 10.80
N PRO A 83 9.67 -3.32 10.76
CA PRO A 83 8.39 -3.84 11.22
C PRO A 83 8.13 -3.62 12.71
N ASP A 84 9.16 -3.69 13.58
CA ASP A 84 9.01 -3.54 15.01
C ASP A 84 8.74 -2.06 15.36
N GLN A 85 9.38 -1.15 14.64
CA GLN A 85 9.06 0.28 14.74
C GLN A 85 7.63 0.54 14.30
N GLN A 86 7.14 -0.08 13.22
CA GLN A 86 5.77 0.10 12.77
C GLN A 86 4.76 -0.43 13.79
N VAL A 87 5.01 -1.62 14.39
CA VAL A 87 4.19 -2.16 15.50
C VAL A 87 4.10 -1.16 16.64
N SER A 88 5.25 -0.67 17.14
CA SER A 88 5.31 0.30 18.25
C SER A 88 4.58 1.61 17.93
N GLN A 89 4.67 2.09 16.70
CA GLN A 89 3.95 3.29 16.25
C GLN A 89 2.44 3.08 16.24
N ILE A 90 1.95 1.91 15.79
CA ILE A 90 0.52 1.58 15.79
C ILE A 90 0.00 1.42 17.22
N GLU A 91 0.74 0.78 18.12
CA GLU A 91 0.40 0.71 19.56
C GLU A 91 0.24 2.11 20.17
N ASN A 92 1.16 3.02 19.86
CA ASN A 92 1.06 4.40 20.29
C ASN A 92 -0.18 5.12 19.74
N LEU A 93 -0.55 4.88 18.47
CA LEU A 93 -1.76 5.44 17.87
C LEU A 93 -3.03 4.93 18.59
N ILE A 94 -3.10 3.63 18.88
CA ILE A 94 -4.21 3.01 19.63
C ILE A 94 -4.31 3.62 21.02
N THR A 95 -3.20 3.69 21.77
CA THR A 95 -3.14 4.29 23.11
C THR A 95 -3.60 5.75 23.13
N GLN A 96 -3.32 6.49 22.06
CA GLN A 96 -3.77 7.88 21.90
C GLN A 96 -5.24 7.99 21.51
N GLY A 97 -5.97 6.89 21.37
CA GLY A 97 -7.41 6.85 21.15
C GLY A 97 -7.83 7.25 19.74
N VAL A 98 -7.05 6.90 18.71
CA VAL A 98 -7.49 7.09 17.31
C VAL A 98 -8.81 6.36 17.06
N LYS A 99 -9.62 6.87 16.14
CA LYS A 99 -10.93 6.32 15.84
C LYS A 99 -10.92 5.29 14.70
N GLY A 100 -9.87 5.27 13.90
CA GLY A 100 -9.64 4.34 12.80
C GLY A 100 -8.17 4.29 12.45
N LEU A 101 -7.76 3.22 11.78
CA LEU A 101 -6.40 3.00 11.31
C LEU A 101 -6.41 2.72 9.80
N ILE A 102 -5.50 3.39 9.08
CA ILE A 102 -5.16 3.10 7.69
C ILE A 102 -3.70 2.68 7.67
N ILE A 103 -3.42 1.43 7.29
CA ILE A 103 -2.10 0.81 7.46
C ILE A 103 -1.62 0.20 6.15
N ALA A 104 -0.48 0.65 5.65
CA ALA A 104 0.33 -0.04 4.67
C ALA A 104 1.42 -0.83 5.40
N ALA A 105 1.27 -2.14 5.51
CA ALA A 105 2.18 -2.97 6.31
C ALA A 105 3.58 -3.07 5.68
N ILE A 106 4.62 -3.00 6.51
CA ILE A 106 6.00 -3.32 6.11
C ILE A 106 6.12 -4.83 5.92
N ASP A 107 5.76 -5.58 6.97
CA ASP A 107 5.64 -7.03 6.93
C ASP A 107 4.17 -7.42 7.11
N ASN A 108 3.69 -8.29 6.25
CA ASN A 108 2.27 -8.65 6.17
C ASN A 108 1.75 -9.49 7.36
N LYS A 109 2.61 -9.96 8.26
CA LYS A 109 2.26 -10.81 9.41
C LYS A 109 2.66 -10.24 10.77
N SER A 110 3.53 -9.24 10.82
CA SER A 110 4.05 -8.68 12.08
C SER A 110 3.00 -7.97 12.94
N LEU A 111 1.88 -7.56 12.32
CA LEU A 111 0.89 -6.68 12.96
C LEU A 111 -0.22 -7.42 13.73
N ASN A 112 -0.24 -8.76 13.75
CA ASN A 112 -1.40 -9.53 14.25
C ASN A 112 -1.75 -9.19 15.70
N ASN A 113 -0.77 -9.06 16.59
CA ASN A 113 -1.00 -8.78 18.01
C ASN A 113 -1.50 -7.34 18.23
N VAL A 114 -0.90 -6.36 17.59
CA VAL A 114 -1.32 -4.95 17.73
C VAL A 114 -2.70 -4.72 17.10
N LEU A 115 -3.07 -5.46 16.06
CA LEU A 115 -4.42 -5.38 15.49
C LEU A 115 -5.48 -6.07 16.37
N GLN A 116 -5.09 -7.01 17.24
CA GLN A 116 -6.00 -7.49 18.28
C GLN A 116 -6.28 -6.38 19.31
N GLN A 117 -5.28 -5.58 19.70
CA GLN A 117 -5.50 -4.42 20.59
C GLN A 117 -6.42 -3.38 19.92
N ALA A 118 -6.27 -3.13 18.61
CA ALA A 118 -7.18 -2.25 17.87
C ALA A 118 -8.62 -2.77 17.89
N ALA A 119 -8.82 -4.08 17.70
CA ALA A 119 -10.13 -4.71 17.74
C ALA A 119 -10.78 -4.63 19.14
N ASP A 120 -10.02 -4.86 20.21
CA ASP A 120 -10.46 -4.75 21.61
C ASP A 120 -10.89 -3.31 21.94
N ALA A 121 -10.20 -2.32 21.33
CA ALA A 121 -10.54 -0.91 21.42
C ALA A 121 -11.64 -0.47 20.42
N LYS A 122 -12.19 -1.40 19.62
CA LYS A 122 -13.20 -1.16 18.57
C LYS A 122 -12.75 -0.14 17.50
N ILE A 123 -11.47 -0.15 17.17
CA ILE A 123 -10.87 0.71 16.15
C ILE A 123 -10.85 -0.06 14.82
N PRO A 124 -11.60 0.38 13.79
CA PRO A 124 -11.58 -0.25 12.48
C PRO A 124 -10.23 -0.08 11.79
N VAL A 125 -9.87 -1.08 10.98
CA VAL A 125 -8.59 -1.17 10.29
C VAL A 125 -8.81 -1.32 8.79
N ILE A 126 -8.31 -0.37 8.02
CA ILE A 126 -8.22 -0.44 6.56
C ILE A 126 -6.79 -0.82 6.18
N SER A 127 -6.63 -1.99 5.56
CA SER A 127 -5.36 -2.38 4.92
C SER A 127 -5.19 -1.55 3.64
N TYR A 128 -4.09 -0.82 3.55
CA TYR A 128 -3.81 0.11 2.46
C TYR A 128 -2.73 -0.44 1.55
N ASP A 129 -2.99 -0.58 0.26
CA ASP A 129 -2.10 -1.11 -0.78
C ASP A 129 -1.61 -2.55 -0.49
N ARG A 130 -1.08 -2.83 0.68
CA ARG A 130 -0.53 -4.13 1.11
C ARG A 130 -1.49 -4.85 2.04
N LEU A 131 -1.91 -6.07 1.68
CA LEU A 131 -2.85 -6.86 2.50
C LEU A 131 -2.15 -7.42 3.74
N ILE A 132 -2.70 -7.14 4.91
CA ILE A 132 -2.26 -7.72 6.18
C ILE A 132 -2.82 -9.14 6.32
N LEU A 133 -1.94 -10.11 6.61
CA LEU A 133 -2.26 -11.53 6.66
C LEU A 133 -2.36 -12.07 8.10
N GLY A 134 -3.03 -13.21 8.25
CA GLY A 134 -3.04 -14.00 9.49
C GLY A 134 -3.90 -13.45 10.60
N THR A 135 -4.76 -12.47 10.36
CA THR A 135 -5.65 -11.87 11.35
C THR A 135 -7.07 -11.67 10.83
N LYS A 136 -8.07 -11.79 11.70
CA LYS A 136 -9.46 -11.43 11.39
C LYS A 136 -9.72 -9.91 11.50
N ASN A 137 -8.79 -9.14 12.08
CA ASN A 137 -8.94 -7.77 12.54
C ASN A 137 -8.57 -6.75 11.45
N VAL A 138 -8.77 -7.07 10.19
CA VAL A 138 -8.73 -6.16 9.05
C VAL A 138 -10.14 -6.08 8.49
N ASP A 139 -10.73 -4.89 8.43
CA ASP A 139 -12.12 -4.72 8.00
C ASP A 139 -12.24 -4.68 6.48
N TYR A 140 -11.41 -3.86 5.83
CA TYR A 140 -11.41 -3.66 4.38
C TYR A 140 -9.99 -3.54 3.83
N TYR A 141 -9.87 -3.72 2.52
CA TYR A 141 -8.63 -3.58 1.77
C TYR A 141 -8.82 -2.62 0.61
N ALA A 142 -8.00 -1.58 0.56
CA ALA A 142 -7.92 -0.62 -0.55
C ALA A 142 -6.62 -0.86 -1.31
N SER A 143 -6.68 -1.21 -2.59
CA SER A 143 -5.50 -1.48 -3.41
C SER A 143 -5.78 -1.29 -4.90
N PHE A 144 -4.84 -1.71 -5.72
CA PHE A 144 -5.00 -1.88 -7.16
C PHE A 144 -5.18 -3.37 -7.50
N ASP A 145 -5.61 -3.66 -8.72
CA ASP A 145 -5.59 -5.03 -9.25
C ASP A 145 -4.13 -5.48 -9.43
N ASN A 146 -3.62 -6.15 -8.41
CA ASN A 146 -2.22 -6.55 -8.34
C ASN A 146 -1.85 -7.61 -9.38
N THR A 147 -2.77 -8.51 -9.75
CA THR A 147 -2.55 -9.46 -10.85
C THR A 147 -2.40 -8.72 -12.17
N LYS A 148 -3.26 -7.73 -12.39
CA LYS A 148 -3.22 -6.89 -13.58
C LYS A 148 -1.91 -6.11 -13.74
N VAL A 149 -1.31 -5.66 -12.64
CA VAL A 149 0.02 -5.02 -12.68
C VAL A 149 1.04 -5.94 -13.35
N GLY A 150 1.15 -7.19 -12.89
CA GLY A 150 2.09 -8.16 -13.47
C GLY A 150 1.76 -8.48 -14.94
N GLU A 151 0.48 -8.64 -15.27
CA GLU A 151 0.05 -8.85 -16.66
C GLU A 151 0.45 -7.67 -17.57
N LEU A 152 0.32 -6.44 -17.12
CA LEU A 152 0.69 -5.24 -17.88
C LEU A 152 2.20 -5.20 -18.16
N GLN A 153 3.03 -5.50 -17.15
CA GLN A 153 4.48 -5.59 -17.30
C GLN A 153 4.86 -6.66 -18.32
N ALA A 154 4.33 -7.85 -18.16
CA ALA A 154 4.63 -8.99 -19.03
C ALA A 154 4.15 -8.79 -20.46
N ASN A 155 2.93 -8.29 -20.66
CA ASN A 155 2.41 -8.00 -22.00
C ASN A 155 3.25 -6.93 -22.72
N TYR A 156 3.73 -5.92 -21.96
CA TYR A 156 4.64 -4.93 -22.52
C TYR A 156 5.94 -5.57 -23.07
N ILE A 157 6.55 -6.48 -22.31
CA ILE A 157 7.74 -7.24 -22.76
C ILE A 157 7.41 -8.05 -24.00
N VAL A 158 6.30 -8.79 -23.99
CA VAL A 158 5.86 -9.63 -25.12
C VAL A 158 5.67 -8.81 -26.39
N ASP A 159 5.05 -7.64 -26.28
CA ASP A 159 4.78 -6.77 -27.42
C ASP A 159 6.06 -6.10 -27.94
N LYS A 160 6.91 -5.58 -27.05
CA LYS A 160 8.18 -4.91 -27.46
C LYS A 160 9.18 -5.87 -28.10
N LEU A 161 9.23 -7.12 -27.65
CA LEU A 161 10.07 -8.15 -28.26
C LEU A 161 9.43 -8.78 -29.51
N GLY A 162 8.16 -8.52 -29.78
CA GLY A 162 7.44 -9.08 -30.92
C GLY A 162 7.22 -10.60 -30.83
N LEU A 163 7.09 -11.13 -29.61
CA LEU A 163 6.91 -12.56 -29.36
C LEU A 163 5.62 -13.12 -29.96
N LYS A 164 4.55 -12.32 -30.01
CA LYS A 164 3.28 -12.66 -30.68
C LYS A 164 3.47 -12.92 -32.18
N ASN A 165 4.48 -12.28 -32.79
CA ASN A 165 4.84 -12.41 -34.18
C ASN A 165 5.91 -13.49 -34.42
N GLY A 166 6.12 -14.41 -33.47
CA GLY A 166 7.03 -15.53 -33.58
C GLY A 166 8.52 -15.20 -33.39
N LYS A 167 8.89 -13.94 -33.07
CA LYS A 167 10.28 -13.56 -32.83
C LYS A 167 10.87 -14.32 -31.62
N GLY A 168 12.18 -14.34 -31.53
CA GLY A 168 12.94 -15.00 -30.45
C GLY A 168 13.81 -16.15 -31.02
N PRO A 169 14.64 -16.80 -30.17
CA PRO A 169 14.67 -16.64 -28.69
C PRO A 169 15.28 -15.31 -28.22
N PHE A 170 14.81 -14.84 -27.06
CA PHE A 170 15.36 -13.70 -26.34
C PHE A 170 15.70 -14.07 -24.91
N ASN A 171 16.76 -13.49 -24.35
CA ASN A 171 17.13 -13.66 -22.95
C ASN A 171 16.37 -12.69 -22.06
N ILE A 172 15.71 -13.21 -21.03
CA ILE A 172 15.00 -12.45 -20.03
C ILE A 172 15.51 -12.79 -18.64
N GLU A 173 15.62 -11.79 -17.74
CA GLU A 173 15.82 -12.03 -16.33
C GLU A 173 14.59 -11.55 -15.52
N LEU A 174 14.31 -12.29 -14.44
CA LEU A 174 13.12 -12.09 -13.64
C LEU A 174 13.52 -11.53 -12.27
N PHE A 175 12.82 -10.45 -11.85
CA PHE A 175 12.89 -9.88 -10.52
C PHE A 175 11.48 -9.80 -9.94
N ALA A 176 11.38 -9.98 -8.64
CA ALA A 176 10.13 -9.86 -7.88
C ALA A 176 10.34 -8.95 -6.66
N GLY A 177 9.25 -8.49 -6.08
CA GLY A 177 9.25 -7.65 -4.90
C GLY A 177 9.64 -8.37 -3.62
N SER A 178 9.38 -7.76 -2.48
CA SER A 178 9.71 -8.31 -1.17
C SER A 178 8.84 -9.53 -0.83
N ASN A 179 9.41 -10.53 -0.19
CA ASN A 179 8.72 -11.76 0.22
C ASN A 179 7.79 -11.58 1.43
N ASP A 180 7.95 -10.47 2.16
CA ASP A 180 7.09 -10.06 3.28
C ASP A 180 5.92 -9.17 2.85
N ASP A 181 5.78 -8.90 1.55
CA ASP A 181 4.64 -8.22 0.94
C ASP A 181 3.81 -9.21 0.12
N ASN A 182 2.53 -9.37 0.48
CA ASN A 182 1.61 -10.27 -0.20
C ASN A 182 1.39 -9.91 -1.69
N ASN A 183 1.57 -8.65 -2.07
CA ASN A 183 1.40 -8.20 -3.46
C ASN A 183 2.41 -8.83 -4.40
N THR A 184 3.63 -9.10 -3.93
CA THR A 184 4.70 -9.76 -4.71
C THR A 184 4.24 -11.03 -5.39
N LYS A 185 3.46 -11.85 -4.70
CA LYS A 185 2.88 -13.08 -5.25
C LYS A 185 1.91 -12.80 -6.42
N TYR A 186 1.05 -11.79 -6.26
CA TYR A 186 0.06 -11.46 -7.29
C TYR A 186 0.74 -10.84 -8.52
N PHE A 187 1.68 -9.92 -8.33
CA PHE A 187 2.45 -9.33 -9.44
C PHE A 187 3.20 -10.40 -10.21
N PHE A 188 3.96 -11.25 -9.51
CA PHE A 188 4.75 -12.30 -10.15
C PHE A 188 3.87 -13.32 -10.87
N ASN A 189 2.80 -13.81 -10.24
CA ASN A 189 1.90 -14.77 -10.86
C ASN A 189 1.17 -14.16 -12.08
N GLY A 190 0.75 -12.89 -12.00
CA GLY A 190 0.18 -12.17 -13.14
C GLY A 190 1.17 -12.07 -14.29
N ALA A 191 2.43 -11.73 -14.02
CA ALA A 191 3.45 -11.67 -15.06
C ALA A 191 3.74 -13.08 -15.65
N MET A 192 3.89 -14.09 -14.80
CA MET A 192 4.19 -15.44 -15.26
C MET A 192 3.03 -16.09 -16.03
N SER A 193 1.77 -15.73 -15.75
CA SER A 193 0.64 -16.18 -16.57
C SER A 193 0.78 -15.82 -18.05
N VAL A 194 1.48 -14.71 -18.34
CA VAL A 194 1.75 -14.23 -19.69
C VAL A 194 3.09 -14.75 -20.23
N LEU A 195 4.16 -14.76 -19.42
CA LEU A 195 5.52 -15.09 -19.89
C LEU A 195 5.78 -16.60 -19.96
N GLN A 196 5.20 -17.40 -19.04
CA GLN A 196 5.48 -18.83 -18.93
C GLN A 196 5.28 -19.58 -20.26
N PRO A 197 4.20 -19.36 -21.06
CA PRO A 197 4.03 -20.02 -22.34
C PRO A 197 5.17 -19.75 -23.37
N TYR A 198 5.83 -18.59 -23.28
CA TYR A 198 6.99 -18.25 -24.13
C TYR A 198 8.28 -18.88 -23.60
N ILE A 199 8.42 -19.01 -22.28
CA ILE A 199 9.54 -19.72 -21.64
C ILE A 199 9.48 -21.21 -21.99
N ASP A 200 8.32 -21.85 -21.86
CA ASP A 200 8.12 -23.27 -22.16
C ASP A 200 8.42 -23.58 -23.64
N LYS A 201 8.06 -22.66 -24.53
CA LYS A 201 8.38 -22.75 -25.98
C LYS A 201 9.81 -22.31 -26.32
N LYS A 202 10.65 -22.01 -25.34
CA LYS A 202 12.02 -21.47 -25.50
C LYS A 202 12.11 -20.22 -26.39
N LYS A 203 11.03 -19.44 -26.47
CA LYS A 203 11.02 -18.11 -27.11
C LYS A 203 11.54 -17.04 -26.17
N LEU A 204 11.41 -17.27 -24.86
CA LEU A 204 12.12 -16.57 -23.78
C LEU A 204 13.00 -17.56 -23.05
N VAL A 205 14.23 -17.14 -22.73
CA VAL A 205 15.21 -17.96 -22.01
C VAL A 205 15.65 -17.19 -20.76
N VAL A 206 15.38 -17.73 -19.58
CA VAL A 206 15.92 -17.20 -18.32
C VAL A 206 17.30 -17.80 -18.14
N LYS A 207 18.33 -17.06 -18.57
CA LYS A 207 19.69 -17.56 -18.67
C LYS A 207 20.33 -17.87 -17.33
N SER A 208 19.94 -17.15 -16.27
CA SER A 208 20.31 -17.44 -14.90
C SER A 208 19.67 -18.73 -14.33
N GLY A 209 18.65 -19.27 -14.99
CA GLY A 209 17.84 -20.38 -14.49
C GLY A 209 16.95 -20.03 -13.28
N GLN A 210 16.92 -18.77 -12.85
CA GLN A 210 16.16 -18.33 -11.67
C GLN A 210 14.72 -18.00 -12.08
N THR A 211 13.83 -18.99 -12.05
CA THR A 211 12.44 -18.88 -12.46
C THR A 211 11.44 -18.96 -11.31
N GLN A 212 11.86 -19.45 -10.15
CA GLN A 212 11.00 -19.59 -8.98
C GLN A 212 10.91 -18.27 -8.21
N LEU A 213 9.71 -17.90 -7.75
CA LEU A 213 9.48 -16.68 -6.97
C LEU A 213 10.48 -16.52 -5.82
N SER A 214 10.74 -17.58 -5.04
CA SER A 214 11.66 -17.55 -3.90
C SER A 214 13.12 -17.23 -4.25
N LYS A 215 13.50 -17.33 -5.53
CA LYS A 215 14.86 -17.05 -6.02
C LYS A 215 15.03 -15.66 -6.60
N VAL A 216 13.91 -14.96 -6.84
CA VAL A 216 13.91 -13.69 -7.56
C VAL A 216 13.36 -12.52 -6.73
N THR A 217 12.98 -12.79 -5.46
CA THR A 217 12.52 -11.76 -4.53
C THR A 217 13.61 -10.78 -4.15
N THR A 218 13.22 -9.54 -3.89
CA THR A 218 14.09 -8.43 -3.47
C THR A 218 13.56 -7.89 -2.14
N LEU A 219 14.24 -8.23 -1.04
CA LEU A 219 13.81 -7.86 0.31
C LEU A 219 13.69 -6.34 0.44
N ARG A 220 12.61 -5.88 1.07
CA ARG A 220 12.25 -4.45 1.26
C ARG A 220 12.18 -3.65 -0.03
N TRP A 221 12.05 -4.31 -1.19
CA TRP A 221 12.01 -3.66 -2.51
C TRP A 221 13.27 -2.84 -2.81
N ASP A 222 14.39 -3.19 -2.17
CA ASP A 222 15.63 -2.40 -2.17
C ASP A 222 16.36 -2.45 -3.52
N GLY A 223 16.58 -1.28 -4.11
CA GLY A 223 17.21 -1.15 -5.42
C GLY A 223 18.69 -1.57 -5.42
N THR A 224 19.40 -1.41 -4.31
CA THR A 224 20.81 -1.81 -4.16
C THR A 224 20.93 -3.33 -4.16
N THR A 225 20.03 -4.00 -3.44
CA THR A 225 19.93 -5.47 -3.46
C THR A 225 19.65 -5.99 -4.88
N ALA A 226 18.77 -5.32 -5.62
CA ALA A 226 18.50 -5.67 -7.01
C ALA A 226 19.71 -5.42 -7.93
N GLN A 227 20.45 -4.33 -7.72
CA GLN A 227 21.68 -4.01 -8.44
C GLN A 227 22.72 -5.13 -8.26
N HIS A 228 23.03 -5.50 -7.02
CA HIS A 228 24.01 -6.56 -6.74
C HIS A 228 23.58 -7.90 -7.35
N ARG A 229 22.31 -8.28 -7.24
CA ARG A 229 21.82 -9.50 -7.88
C ARG A 229 21.97 -9.45 -9.40
N MET A 230 21.73 -8.29 -10.03
CA MET A 230 21.94 -8.17 -11.49
C MET A 230 23.41 -8.24 -11.88
N GLU A 231 24.32 -7.66 -11.10
CA GLU A 231 25.78 -7.78 -11.28
C GLU A 231 26.22 -9.26 -11.21
N ASP A 232 25.73 -10.02 -10.23
CA ASP A 232 25.98 -11.46 -10.11
C ASP A 232 25.46 -12.25 -11.31
N ILE A 233 24.26 -11.94 -11.79
CA ILE A 233 23.66 -12.56 -12.98
C ILE A 233 24.50 -12.27 -14.22
N LEU A 234 24.91 -11.02 -14.42
CA LEU A 234 25.74 -10.63 -15.57
C LEU A 234 27.07 -11.38 -15.56
N THR A 235 27.74 -11.42 -14.43
CA THR A 235 29.06 -12.09 -14.27
C THR A 235 28.95 -13.60 -14.45
N SER A 236 27.94 -14.24 -13.89
CA SER A 236 27.80 -15.72 -13.93
C SER A 236 27.21 -16.24 -15.23
N SER A 237 26.23 -15.55 -15.80
CA SER A 237 25.38 -16.09 -16.86
C SER A 237 25.53 -15.39 -18.21
N TYR A 238 26.11 -14.18 -18.26
CA TYR A 238 26.19 -13.37 -19.48
C TYR A 238 27.63 -13.09 -19.96
N LYS A 239 28.55 -14.03 -19.72
CA LYS A 239 29.91 -13.98 -20.30
C LYS A 239 29.89 -13.90 -21.83
N SER A 240 28.83 -14.41 -22.45
CA SER A 240 28.52 -14.26 -23.87
C SER A 240 27.02 -14.01 -24.06
N GLY A 241 26.69 -13.22 -25.07
CA GLY A 241 25.31 -12.79 -25.33
C GLY A 241 24.92 -11.58 -24.49
N ARG A 242 23.61 -11.26 -24.47
CA ARG A 242 23.10 -10.09 -23.75
C ARG A 242 21.75 -10.41 -23.13
N VAL A 243 21.35 -9.57 -22.17
CA VAL A 243 19.98 -9.50 -21.66
C VAL A 243 19.14 -8.71 -22.66
N ASP A 244 18.01 -9.24 -23.09
CA ASP A 244 17.07 -8.59 -24.03
C ASP A 244 15.87 -8.00 -23.30
N ALA A 245 15.48 -8.56 -22.14
CA ALA A 245 14.43 -8.02 -21.29
C ALA A 245 14.69 -8.30 -19.81
N VAL A 246 14.12 -7.46 -18.97
CA VAL A 246 14.06 -7.67 -17.51
C VAL A 246 12.61 -7.43 -17.06
N LEU A 247 12.00 -8.44 -16.47
CA LEU A 247 10.80 -8.25 -15.66
C LEU A 247 11.22 -7.64 -14.34
N SER A 248 10.99 -6.36 -14.15
CA SER A 248 11.22 -5.66 -12.89
C SER A 248 9.89 -5.21 -12.30
N PRO A 249 9.61 -5.51 -11.03
CA PRO A 249 8.29 -5.30 -10.42
C PRO A 249 8.08 -3.87 -9.93
N TYR A 250 9.15 -3.04 -9.81
CA TYR A 250 9.11 -1.73 -9.18
C TYR A 250 10.22 -0.81 -9.70
N ASP A 251 9.95 0.48 -9.76
CA ASP A 251 10.84 1.49 -10.35
C ASP A 251 12.18 1.61 -9.63
N GLY A 252 12.21 1.59 -8.30
CA GLY A 252 13.46 1.64 -7.54
C GLY A 252 14.36 0.41 -7.81
N ILE A 253 13.76 -0.77 -7.98
CA ILE A 253 14.45 -1.99 -8.42
C ILE A 253 15.00 -1.80 -9.86
N SER A 254 14.21 -1.22 -10.76
CA SER A 254 14.60 -0.97 -12.14
C SER A 254 15.81 -0.03 -12.24
N ILE A 255 15.86 1.01 -11.40
CA ILE A 255 17.00 1.94 -11.32
C ILE A 255 18.28 1.19 -10.90
N GLY A 256 18.21 0.33 -9.89
CA GLY A 256 19.34 -0.50 -9.47
C GLY A 256 19.80 -1.44 -10.58
N ILE A 257 18.88 -2.11 -11.27
CA ILE A 257 19.16 -2.98 -12.42
C ILE A 257 19.83 -2.20 -13.55
N ILE A 258 19.33 -1.01 -13.88
CA ILE A 258 19.91 -0.16 -14.93
C ILE A 258 21.34 0.26 -14.56
N SER A 259 21.61 0.53 -13.29
CA SER A 259 22.97 0.84 -12.79
C SER A 259 23.92 -0.33 -13.05
N ALA A 260 23.55 -1.56 -12.68
CA ALA A 260 24.32 -2.76 -12.94
C ALA A 260 24.57 -2.99 -14.44
N LEU A 261 23.53 -2.86 -15.25
CA LEU A 261 23.63 -3.01 -16.71
C LEU A 261 24.60 -1.99 -17.32
N LYS A 262 24.51 -0.71 -16.92
CA LYS A 262 25.43 0.32 -17.40
C LYS A 262 26.86 0.06 -17.01
N SER A 263 27.12 -0.42 -15.80
CA SER A 263 28.44 -0.80 -15.33
C SER A 263 29.04 -1.96 -16.16
N ASP A 264 28.17 -2.80 -16.75
CA ASP A 264 28.58 -3.90 -17.68
C ASP A 264 28.54 -3.46 -19.16
N GLY A 265 28.50 -2.14 -19.45
CA GLY A 265 28.61 -1.56 -20.78
C GLY A 265 27.32 -1.49 -21.60
N TYR A 266 26.16 -1.81 -21.00
CA TYR A 266 24.88 -1.56 -21.66
C TYR A 266 24.59 -0.06 -21.79
N GLY A 267 23.78 0.31 -22.78
CA GLY A 267 23.44 1.70 -23.09
C GLY A 267 24.24 2.26 -24.26
N SER A 268 25.22 1.50 -24.79
CA SER A 268 25.93 1.84 -26.02
C SER A 268 25.17 1.37 -27.27
N ALA A 269 25.55 1.87 -28.44
CA ALA A 269 24.94 1.43 -29.70
C ALA A 269 25.16 -0.07 -29.97
N SER A 270 26.29 -0.64 -29.55
CA SER A 270 26.62 -2.07 -29.69
C SER A 270 25.97 -2.95 -28.63
N LYS A 271 25.62 -2.41 -27.48
CA LYS A 271 25.01 -3.13 -26.33
C LYS A 271 23.87 -2.28 -25.74
N PRO A 272 22.73 -2.15 -26.45
CA PRO A 272 21.63 -1.32 -25.95
C PRO A 272 21.03 -1.88 -24.67
N LEU A 273 20.42 -1.00 -23.86
CA LEU A 273 19.64 -1.41 -22.69
C LEU A 273 18.49 -2.34 -23.12
N PRO A 274 18.16 -3.34 -22.31
CA PRO A 274 17.06 -4.25 -22.56
C PRO A 274 15.70 -3.57 -22.38
N VAL A 275 14.62 -4.26 -22.73
CA VAL A 275 13.27 -3.89 -22.29
C VAL A 275 13.20 -4.06 -20.78
N ILE A 276 12.93 -2.99 -20.03
CA ILE A 276 12.88 -2.98 -18.57
C ILE A 276 11.54 -2.42 -18.12
N THR A 277 10.78 -3.21 -17.35
CA THR A 277 9.52 -2.81 -16.74
C THR A 277 9.75 -2.14 -15.39
N GLY A 278 8.69 -1.60 -14.79
CA GLY A 278 8.67 -1.04 -13.45
C GLY A 278 7.25 -0.84 -12.97
N GLN A 279 7.10 -0.19 -11.82
CA GLN A 279 5.82 0.13 -11.22
C GLN A 279 5.97 1.37 -10.32
N ASP A 280 4.89 2.08 -10.13
CA ASP A 280 4.63 3.24 -9.30
C ASP A 280 4.89 4.60 -9.97
N ALA A 281 5.44 4.62 -11.19
CA ALA A 281 5.71 5.84 -11.94
C ALA A 281 6.47 6.89 -11.10
N GLU A 282 7.51 6.46 -10.37
CA GLU A 282 8.34 7.37 -9.58
C GLU A 282 9.07 8.37 -10.48
N LEU A 283 9.28 9.59 -9.99
CA LEU A 283 9.79 10.70 -10.79
C LEU A 283 11.09 10.36 -11.53
N ALA A 284 12.04 9.72 -10.84
CA ALA A 284 13.31 9.30 -11.40
C ALA A 284 13.14 8.29 -12.53
N SER A 285 12.21 7.36 -12.41
CA SER A 285 11.90 6.35 -13.42
C SER A 285 11.17 6.93 -14.62
N VAL A 286 10.24 7.85 -14.40
CA VAL A 286 9.58 8.56 -15.53
C VAL A 286 10.61 9.34 -16.33
N LYS A 287 11.57 10.03 -15.68
CA LYS A 287 12.72 10.67 -16.37
C LYS A 287 13.57 9.64 -17.12
N SER A 288 13.82 8.48 -16.52
CA SER A 288 14.55 7.36 -17.13
C SER A 288 13.82 6.83 -18.37
N ILE A 289 12.48 6.76 -18.34
CA ILE A 289 11.65 6.37 -19.49
C ILE A 289 11.72 7.42 -20.60
N ILE A 290 11.64 8.70 -20.27
CA ILE A 290 11.76 9.80 -21.24
C ILE A 290 13.15 9.76 -21.90
N ALA A 291 14.19 9.48 -21.13
CA ALA A 291 15.57 9.33 -21.61
C ALA A 291 15.82 8.03 -22.38
N GLY A 292 14.85 7.08 -22.40
CA GLY A 292 14.98 5.80 -23.10
C GLY A 292 15.84 4.76 -22.40
N GLN A 293 16.03 4.88 -21.08
CA GLN A 293 16.83 3.95 -20.27
C GLN A 293 15.96 2.85 -19.64
N GLN A 294 14.85 3.22 -18.99
CA GLN A 294 13.76 2.32 -18.66
C GLN A 294 12.73 2.36 -19.76
N THR A 295 11.97 1.29 -19.98
CA THR A 295 11.02 1.27 -21.10
C THR A 295 9.58 1.43 -20.68
N GLN A 296 9.20 1.02 -19.47
CA GLN A 296 7.81 1.02 -19.00
C GLN A 296 7.77 1.11 -17.48
N THR A 297 6.71 1.73 -16.97
CA THR A 297 6.27 1.61 -15.57
C THR A 297 4.76 1.35 -15.53
N VAL A 298 4.27 0.77 -14.44
CA VAL A 298 2.83 0.67 -14.17
C VAL A 298 2.43 1.77 -13.20
N TYR A 299 1.66 2.70 -13.70
CA TYR A 299 1.15 3.82 -12.92
C TYR A 299 -0.04 3.41 -12.05
N LYS A 300 0.03 3.78 -10.79
CA LYS A 300 -1.00 3.64 -9.76
C LYS A 300 -1.28 5.02 -9.17
N ASP A 301 -2.47 5.57 -9.40
CA ASP A 301 -2.82 6.91 -8.92
C ASP A 301 -3.03 6.92 -7.39
N THR A 302 -2.01 7.36 -6.67
CA THR A 302 -2.02 7.44 -5.20
C THR A 302 -3.12 8.35 -4.65
N ARG A 303 -3.56 9.34 -5.44
CA ARG A 303 -4.66 10.25 -5.06
C ARG A 303 -5.98 9.50 -4.97
N LYS A 304 -6.26 8.63 -5.97
CA LYS A 304 -7.49 7.81 -5.99
C LYS A 304 -7.47 6.73 -4.91
N LEU A 305 -6.32 6.12 -4.66
CA LEU A 305 -6.20 5.11 -3.61
C LEU A 305 -6.44 5.73 -2.22
N ALA A 306 -5.89 6.92 -1.98
CA ALA A 306 -6.10 7.68 -0.76
C ALA A 306 -7.58 8.04 -0.55
N GLU A 307 -8.26 8.52 -1.61
CA GLU A 307 -9.70 8.82 -1.59
C GLU A 307 -10.53 7.59 -1.19
N VAL A 308 -10.24 6.42 -1.78
CA VAL A 308 -10.89 5.14 -1.45
C VAL A 308 -10.69 4.80 0.02
N ALA A 309 -9.46 4.80 0.52
CA ALA A 309 -9.17 4.42 1.90
C ALA A 309 -9.77 5.40 2.92
N ALA A 310 -9.69 6.70 2.64
CA ALA A 310 -10.33 7.74 3.46
C ALA A 310 -11.87 7.62 3.43
N GLY A 311 -12.44 7.24 2.30
CA GLY A 311 -13.87 6.93 2.16
C GLY A 311 -14.27 5.71 2.99
N MET A 312 -13.51 4.62 2.89
CA MET A 312 -13.78 3.39 3.64
C MET A 312 -13.79 3.61 5.15
N VAL A 313 -12.78 4.30 5.70
CA VAL A 313 -12.76 4.54 7.15
C VAL A 313 -13.87 5.48 7.59
N ASP A 314 -14.21 6.49 6.78
CA ASP A 314 -15.34 7.40 7.04
C ASP A 314 -16.68 6.65 7.05
N ASP A 315 -16.92 5.78 6.07
CA ASP A 315 -18.13 4.99 5.98
C ASP A 315 -18.28 4.06 7.19
N VAL A 316 -17.22 3.33 7.57
CA VAL A 316 -17.25 2.44 8.74
C VAL A 316 -17.54 3.22 10.02
N LEU A 317 -16.89 4.35 10.23
CA LEU A 317 -17.08 5.18 11.42
C LEU A 317 -18.47 5.82 11.51
N ASN A 318 -19.14 6.00 10.38
CA ASN A 318 -20.51 6.50 10.32
C ASN A 318 -21.56 5.38 10.19
N GLY A 319 -21.17 4.10 10.46
CA GLY A 319 -22.07 2.95 10.42
C GLY A 319 -22.55 2.57 9.02
N LYS A 320 -21.86 3.02 7.99
CA LYS A 320 -22.15 2.69 6.59
C LYS A 320 -21.25 1.54 6.14
N LYS A 321 -21.68 0.86 5.09
CA LYS A 321 -20.88 -0.17 4.44
C LYS A 321 -20.10 0.47 3.28
N PRO A 322 -18.74 0.38 3.30
CA PRO A 322 -17.92 0.84 2.19
C PRO A 322 -18.22 0.14 0.87
N GLU A 323 -18.02 0.86 -0.23
CA GLU A 323 -18.06 0.28 -1.56
C GLU A 323 -16.85 -0.65 -1.77
N VAL A 324 -17.11 -1.82 -2.35
CA VAL A 324 -16.09 -2.83 -2.69
C VAL A 324 -16.44 -3.47 -4.03
N ASN A 325 -15.41 -3.87 -4.79
CA ASN A 325 -15.58 -4.56 -6.07
C ASN A 325 -14.98 -5.98 -6.09
N ASP A 326 -14.33 -6.39 -5.00
CA ASP A 326 -13.83 -7.77 -4.82
C ASP A 326 -14.16 -8.29 -3.41
N THR A 327 -14.82 -9.45 -3.37
CA THR A 327 -15.16 -10.17 -2.13
C THR A 327 -14.76 -11.65 -2.19
N LYS A 328 -13.83 -12.02 -3.09
CA LYS A 328 -13.45 -13.41 -3.35
C LYS A 328 -11.95 -13.66 -3.38
N THR A 329 -11.15 -12.72 -3.90
CA THR A 329 -9.76 -12.94 -4.28
C THR A 329 -8.80 -12.84 -3.09
N TYR A 330 -9.01 -11.85 -2.23
CA TYR A 330 -8.02 -11.48 -1.21
C TYR A 330 -8.27 -12.17 0.12
N ASN A 331 -7.98 -13.49 0.16
CA ASN A 331 -7.96 -14.26 1.40
C ASN A 331 -6.63 -13.99 2.15
N ASN A 332 -6.75 -13.47 3.37
CA ASN A 332 -5.60 -13.13 4.20
C ASN A 332 -5.11 -14.29 5.11
N GLY A 333 -5.58 -15.51 4.85
CA GLY A 333 -5.27 -16.69 5.65
C GLY A 333 -6.25 -16.95 6.80
N THR A 334 -7.12 -15.98 7.12
CA THR A 334 -8.15 -16.10 8.16
C THR A 334 -9.55 -15.86 7.60
N LYS A 335 -9.67 -14.92 6.70
CA LYS A 335 -10.92 -14.59 6.00
C LYS A 335 -10.62 -13.98 4.62
N VAL A 336 -11.63 -13.95 3.77
CA VAL A 336 -11.61 -13.07 2.60
C VAL A 336 -11.89 -11.63 3.09
N VAL A 337 -10.98 -10.71 2.80
CA VAL A 337 -11.11 -9.30 3.14
C VAL A 337 -11.79 -8.58 1.96
N PRO A 338 -12.95 -7.95 2.17
CA PRO A 338 -13.60 -7.17 1.11
C PRO A 338 -12.68 -6.05 0.62
N ALA A 339 -12.53 -5.92 -0.69
CA ALA A 339 -11.56 -5.02 -1.29
C ALA A 339 -12.18 -4.08 -2.33
N MET A 340 -11.64 -2.87 -2.41
CA MET A 340 -11.78 -1.98 -3.57
C MET A 340 -10.47 -1.98 -4.34
N LEU A 341 -10.51 -2.47 -5.57
CA LEU A 341 -9.37 -2.61 -6.45
C LEU A 341 -9.45 -1.60 -7.60
N LEU A 342 -8.53 -0.65 -7.59
CA LEU A 342 -8.38 0.32 -8.67
C LEU A 342 -7.62 -0.28 -9.87
N GLN A 343 -7.85 0.27 -11.05
CA GLN A 343 -7.17 -0.20 -12.27
C GLN A 343 -5.80 0.47 -12.43
N PRO A 344 -4.73 -0.31 -12.57
CA PRO A 344 -3.41 0.20 -12.91
C PRO A 344 -3.31 0.52 -14.39
N VAL A 345 -2.38 1.41 -14.77
CA VAL A 345 -2.17 1.85 -16.15
C VAL A 345 -0.72 1.62 -16.57
N SER A 346 -0.48 0.98 -17.71
CA SER A 346 0.86 0.87 -18.29
C SER A 346 1.28 2.21 -18.91
N VAL A 347 2.44 2.71 -18.51
CA VAL A 347 2.99 3.99 -18.97
C VAL A 347 4.37 3.77 -19.59
N ASP A 348 4.56 4.33 -20.78
CA ASP A 348 5.84 4.37 -21.48
C ASP A 348 6.09 5.77 -22.09
N LYS A 349 7.16 5.89 -22.88
CA LYS A 349 7.54 7.16 -23.54
C LYS A 349 6.44 7.73 -24.44
N THR A 350 5.51 6.91 -24.92
CA THR A 350 4.47 7.34 -25.87
C THR A 350 3.26 7.95 -25.20
N ASN A 351 2.95 7.57 -23.94
CA ASN A 351 1.74 8.00 -23.26
C ASN A 351 1.96 8.71 -21.90
N TYR A 352 3.21 8.85 -21.41
CA TYR A 352 3.46 9.46 -20.09
C TYR A 352 2.88 10.87 -19.95
N LYS A 353 2.86 11.67 -21.03
CA LYS A 353 2.26 13.02 -21.00
C LYS A 353 0.79 12.93 -20.67
N LYS A 354 0.04 12.11 -21.41
CA LYS A 354 -1.40 11.91 -21.22
C LYS A 354 -1.72 11.38 -19.81
N GLU A 355 -1.00 10.36 -19.39
CA GLU A 355 -1.35 9.65 -18.16
C GLU A 355 -0.85 10.34 -16.89
N LEU A 356 0.28 11.08 -16.95
CA LEU A 356 0.91 11.65 -15.77
C LEU A 356 0.87 13.20 -15.75
N VAL A 357 0.99 13.85 -16.90
CA VAL A 357 1.04 15.34 -16.96
C VAL A 357 -0.37 15.91 -17.11
N ASP A 358 -1.13 15.45 -18.11
CA ASP A 358 -2.46 15.99 -18.39
C ASP A 358 -3.46 15.68 -17.26
N THR A 359 -3.21 14.60 -16.49
CA THR A 359 -3.97 14.26 -15.28
C THR A 359 -3.56 15.07 -14.05
N GLY A 360 -2.49 15.87 -14.15
CA GLY A 360 -1.95 16.66 -13.04
C GLY A 360 -1.28 15.82 -11.94
N TYR A 361 -0.83 14.59 -12.26
CA TYR A 361 -0.03 13.79 -11.33
C TYR A 361 1.38 14.37 -11.17
N TYR A 362 2.01 14.74 -12.27
CA TYR A 362 3.25 15.51 -12.33
C TYR A 362 3.07 16.81 -13.11
N LYS A 363 3.82 17.85 -12.74
CA LYS A 363 3.98 19.03 -13.59
C LYS A 363 4.99 18.72 -14.69
N ALA A 364 4.79 19.26 -15.88
CA ALA A 364 5.74 19.07 -16.99
C ALA A 364 7.17 19.52 -16.63
N SER A 365 7.33 20.55 -15.79
CA SER A 365 8.62 21.03 -15.32
C SER A 365 9.35 20.07 -14.39
N GLU A 366 8.65 19.17 -13.72
CA GLU A 366 9.26 18.16 -12.84
C GLU A 366 9.91 17.02 -13.64
N LEU A 367 9.48 16.82 -14.89
CA LEU A 367 9.92 15.77 -15.80
C LEU A 367 11.04 16.20 -16.78
N GLN A 368 11.46 17.42 -16.70
CA GLN A 368 12.59 17.98 -17.47
C GLN A 368 13.94 17.63 -16.87
#